data_3b7c81c811a648f6b339586af7ce08dd
#
_entry.id   3b7c81c811a648f6b339586af7ce08dd
#
_cell.length_a   1.000
_cell.length_b   1.000
_cell.length_c   1.000
_cell.angle_alpha   90.00
_cell.angle_beta   90.00
_cell.angle_gamma   90.00
#
_symmetry.space_group_name_H-M   'P 1'
#
loop_
_entity.id
_entity.type
_entity.pdbx_description
1 polymer ?
#
loop_
_entity_poly.entity_id
_entity_poly.type
_entity_poly.pdbx_seq_one_letter_code
_entity_poly.pdbx_strand_id
1 'polypeptide(L)' 'MKAKDIGSTVKKLRAGLGMTTTELAKKVGISQAQISRLENGQQGFRSGTLVKIAKTLRVPPFRLFMTDKEWTKWSGKK' A
#
# COMPACT_ATOMS: atom_id res chain seq x y z
N MET A 1 10.79 -1.23 9.38
CA MET A 1 9.49 -1.85 9.05
C MET A 1 9.67 -2.96 8.04
N LYS A 2 8.98 -4.06 8.22
CA LYS A 2 9.10 -5.21 7.33
C LYS A 2 8.21 -5.05 6.10
N ALA A 3 8.61 -5.65 4.98
CA ALA A 3 7.84 -5.63 3.74
C ALA A 3 6.42 -6.16 3.96
N LYS A 4 6.26 -7.14 4.84
CA LYS A 4 4.96 -7.71 5.18
C LYS A 4 4.00 -6.67 5.76
N ASP A 5 4.52 -5.76 6.59
CA ASP A 5 3.69 -4.70 7.20
C ASP A 5 3.24 -3.69 6.17
N ILE A 6 4.13 -3.33 5.25
CA ILE A 6 3.80 -2.41 4.16
C ILE A 6 2.75 -3.05 3.25
N GLY A 7 2.96 -4.31 2.89
CA GLY A 7 2.02 -5.05 2.04
C GLY A 7 0.63 -5.16 2.66
N SER A 8 0.57 -5.45 3.96
CA SER A 8 -0.69 -5.54 4.69
C SER A 8 -1.44 -4.20 4.66
N THR A 9 -0.71 -3.09 4.83
CA THR A 9 -1.30 -1.75 4.77
C THR A 9 -1.85 -1.46 3.37
N VAL A 10 -1.07 -1.79 2.34
CA VAL A 10 -1.51 -1.63 0.95
C VAL A 10 -2.81 -2.40 0.70
N LYS A 11 -2.86 -3.65 1.14
CA LYS A 11 -4.04 -4.49 0.99
C LYS A 11 -5.27 -3.88 1.66
N LYS A 12 -5.12 -3.40 2.88
CA LYS A 12 -6.23 -2.76 3.62
C LYS A 12 -6.74 -1.52 2.92
N LEU A 13 -5.83 -0.66 2.48
CA LEU A 13 -6.21 0.58 1.80
C LEU A 13 -6.88 0.29 0.47
N ARG A 14 -6.35 -0.68 -0.27
CA ARG A 14 -6.93 -1.09 -1.54
C ARG A 14 -8.36 -1.61 -1.34
N ALA A 15 -8.53 -2.54 -0.41
CA ALA A 15 -9.84 -3.13 -0.10
C ALA A 15 -10.82 -2.07 0.37
N GLY A 16 -10.36 -1.11 1.17
CA GLY A 16 -11.18 -0.01 1.64
C GLY A 16 -11.71 0.89 0.53
N LEU A 17 -11.03 0.92 -0.62
CA LEU A 17 -11.47 1.66 -1.80
C LEU A 17 -12.28 0.80 -2.76
N GLY A 18 -12.54 -0.46 -2.41
CA GLY A 18 -13.26 -1.38 -3.28
C GLY A 18 -12.47 -1.78 -4.52
N MET A 19 -11.16 -1.69 -4.47
CA MET A 19 -10.28 -1.94 -5.60
C MET A 19 -9.73 -3.36 -5.57
N THR A 20 -9.72 -4.03 -6.73
CA THR A 20 -9.12 -5.36 -6.85
C THR A 20 -7.61 -5.23 -7.04
N THR A 21 -6.88 -6.33 -6.82
CA THR A 21 -5.42 -6.36 -7.08
C THR A 21 -5.14 -6.07 -8.55
N THR A 22 -5.98 -6.57 -9.45
CA THR A 22 -5.85 -6.32 -10.89
C THR A 22 -5.99 -4.83 -11.21
N GLU A 23 -6.98 -4.16 -10.60
CA GLU A 23 -7.17 -2.73 -10.80
C GLU A 23 -6.00 -1.91 -10.29
N LEU A 24 -5.51 -2.24 -9.09
CA LEU A 24 -4.36 -1.55 -8.53
C LEU A 24 -3.12 -1.75 -9.41
N ALA A 25 -2.87 -2.99 -9.84
CA ALA A 25 -1.73 -3.31 -10.70
C ALA A 25 -1.76 -2.50 -11.99
N LYS A 26 -2.94 -2.42 -12.61
CA LYS A 26 -3.14 -1.68 -13.85
C LYS A 26 -2.81 -0.20 -13.68
N LYS A 27 -3.31 0.39 -12.59
CA LYS A 27 -3.08 1.81 -12.31
C LYS A 27 -1.64 2.12 -11.97
N VAL A 28 -0.94 1.20 -11.33
CA VAL A 28 0.48 1.36 -10.95
C VAL A 28 1.42 1.02 -12.11
N GLY A 29 0.97 0.19 -13.05
CA GLY A 29 1.77 -0.21 -14.19
C GLY A 29 2.64 -1.44 -13.95
N ILE A 30 2.20 -2.34 -13.07
CA ILE A 30 2.88 -3.60 -12.80
C ILE A 30 1.86 -4.74 -12.91
N SER A 31 2.32 -5.99 -12.80
CA SER A 31 1.44 -7.13 -12.93
C SER A 31 0.63 -7.38 -11.65
N GLN A 32 -0.53 -8.03 -11.80
CA GLN A 32 -1.35 -8.44 -10.66
C GLN A 32 -0.56 -9.38 -9.74
N ALA A 33 0.24 -10.28 -10.32
CA ALA A 33 1.07 -11.19 -9.54
C ALA A 33 2.08 -10.43 -8.66
N GLN A 34 2.63 -9.31 -9.18
CA GLN A 34 3.53 -8.48 -8.39
C GLN A 34 2.81 -7.82 -7.23
N ILE A 35 1.60 -7.29 -7.46
CA ILE A 35 0.80 -6.70 -6.37
C ILE A 35 0.51 -7.75 -5.31
N SER A 36 0.11 -8.95 -5.72
CA SER A 36 -0.18 -10.04 -4.80
C SER A 36 1.03 -10.39 -3.92
N ARG A 37 2.20 -10.50 -4.54
CA ARG A 37 3.44 -10.78 -3.80
C ARG A 37 3.81 -9.66 -2.84
N LEU A 38 3.64 -8.41 -3.26
CA LEU A 38 3.92 -7.26 -2.41
C LEU A 38 2.98 -7.22 -1.20
N GLU A 39 1.70 -7.49 -1.42
CA GLU A 39 0.71 -7.50 -0.33
C GLU A 39 0.95 -8.63 0.67
N ASN A 40 1.50 -9.75 0.20
CA ASN A 40 1.78 -10.89 1.06
C ASN A 40 3.18 -10.86 1.69
N GLY A 41 3.94 -9.81 1.43
CA GLY A 41 5.29 -9.66 1.99
C GLY A 41 6.33 -10.58 1.37
N GLN A 42 6.04 -11.15 0.20
CA GLN A 42 6.95 -12.05 -0.51
C GLN A 42 7.97 -11.31 -1.36
N GLN A 43 7.79 -10.02 -1.51
CA GLN A 43 8.65 -9.19 -2.35
C GLN A 43 8.73 -7.79 -1.73
N GLY A 44 9.91 -7.18 -1.78
CA GLY A 44 10.10 -5.82 -1.30
C GLY A 44 9.57 -4.79 -2.28
N PHE A 45 9.47 -3.57 -1.82
CA PHE A 45 9.00 -2.44 -2.60
C PHE A 45 10.16 -1.57 -3.06
N ARG A 46 10.12 -1.13 -4.30
CA ARG A 46 10.97 -0.06 -4.77
C ARG A 46 10.30 1.26 -4.43
N SER A 47 11.10 2.29 -4.09
CA SER A 47 10.55 3.59 -3.69
C SER A 47 9.65 4.21 -4.76
N GLY A 48 10.02 4.11 -6.03
CA GLY A 48 9.18 4.61 -7.12
C GLY A 48 7.83 3.91 -7.19
N THR A 49 7.81 2.59 -6.99
CA THR A 49 6.58 1.80 -6.97
C THR A 49 5.71 2.20 -5.77
N LEU A 50 6.34 2.37 -4.61
CA LEU A 50 5.61 2.80 -3.39
C LEU A 50 4.93 4.14 -3.59
N VAL A 51 5.62 5.09 -4.21
CA VAL A 51 5.04 6.42 -4.48
C VAL A 51 3.81 6.29 -5.38
N LYS A 52 3.90 5.49 -6.43
CA LYS A 52 2.79 5.27 -7.35
C LYS A 52 1.60 4.59 -6.66
N ILE A 53 1.89 3.61 -5.83
CA ILE A 53 0.85 2.91 -5.06
C ILE A 53 0.16 3.89 -4.11
N ALA A 54 0.92 4.68 -3.37
CA ALA A 54 0.37 5.66 -2.45
C ALA A 54 -0.53 6.66 -3.16
N LYS A 55 -0.09 7.17 -4.29
CA LYS A 55 -0.89 8.09 -5.11
C LYS A 55 -2.21 7.46 -5.54
N THR A 56 -2.14 6.22 -6.00
CA THR A 56 -3.33 5.48 -6.44
C THR A 56 -4.30 5.26 -5.28
N LEU A 57 -3.76 4.99 -4.10
CA LEU A 57 -4.56 4.77 -2.89
C LEU A 57 -4.96 6.06 -2.19
N ARG A 58 -4.55 7.21 -2.73
CA ARG A 58 -4.92 8.54 -2.24
C ARG A 58 -4.41 8.82 -0.82
N VAL A 59 -3.21 8.34 -0.54
CA VAL A 59 -2.56 8.58 0.76
C VAL A 59 -1.13 9.10 0.51
N PRO A 60 -0.55 9.81 1.48
CA PRO A 60 0.86 10.18 1.35
C PRO A 60 1.74 8.94 1.44
N PRO A 61 2.91 8.91 0.76
CA PRO A 61 3.78 7.74 0.78
C PRO A 61 4.15 7.27 2.19
N PHE A 62 4.37 8.17 3.13
CA PHE A 62 4.74 7.80 4.50
C PHE A 62 3.63 7.00 5.22
N ARG A 63 2.37 7.11 4.76
CA ARG A 63 1.27 6.34 5.33
C ARG A 63 1.54 4.83 5.24
N LEU A 64 2.19 4.41 4.16
CA LEU A 64 2.47 2.99 3.92
C LEU A 64 3.47 2.41 4.92
N PHE A 65 4.26 3.27 5.57
CA PHE A 65 5.24 2.85 6.57
C PHE A 65 4.68 2.88 7.98
N MET A 66 3.43 3.30 8.15
CA MET A 66 2.79 3.40 9.46
C MET A 66 1.85 2.24 9.69
N THR A 67 1.77 1.77 10.95
CA THR A 67 0.71 0.86 11.35
C THR A 67 -0.60 1.66 11.43
N ASP A 68 -1.73 0.97 11.44
CA ASP A 68 -3.03 1.64 11.58
C ASP A 68 -3.09 2.45 12.87
N LYS A 69 -2.52 1.93 13.94
CA LYS A 69 -2.46 2.60 15.24
C LYS A 69 -1.66 3.90 15.15
N GLU A 70 -0.49 3.85 14.51
CA GLU A 70 0.35 5.04 14.32
C GLU A 70 -0.35 6.08 13.48
N TRP A 71 -0.98 5.67 12.39
CA TRP A 71 -1.70 6.57 11.51
C TRP A 71 -2.85 7.26 12.24
N THR A 72 -3.65 6.48 12.98
CA THR A 72 -4.77 7.03 13.76
C THR A 72 -4.29 8.04 14.77
N LYS A 73 -3.20 7.72 15.48
CA LYS A 73 -2.62 8.61 16.47
C LYS A 73 -2.13 9.90 15.84
N TRP A 74 -1.45 9.80 14.69
CA TRP A 74 -0.90 10.95 13.99
C TRP A 74 -2.00 11.85 13.41
N SER A 75 -2.95 11.28 12.70
CA SER A 75 -4.02 12.03 12.03
C SER A 75 -5.12 12.48 12.99
N GLY A 76 -5.33 11.74 14.07
CA GLY A 76 -6.36 12.06 15.06
C GLY A 76 -6.04 13.24 15.95
N LYS A 77 -4.83 13.79 15.86
CA LYS A 77 -4.40 14.94 16.66
C LYS A 77 -4.87 16.28 16.11
N LYS A 78 -5.52 16.25 15.03
CA LYS A 78 -5.98 17.48 14.38
C LYS A 78 -7.24 18.05 15.02
#